data_ddd2e99937fe19fd26253a0f40eb4d41
#
_entry.id   ddd2e99937fe19fd26253a0f40eb4d41
#
_cell.length_a   1.000
_cell.length_b   1.000
_cell.length_c   1.000
_cell.angle_alpha   90.00
_cell.angle_beta   90.00
_cell.angle_gamma   90.00
#
_symmetry.space_group_name_H-M   'P 1'
#
loop_
_entity.id
_entity.type
_entity.pdbx_description
1 polymer ?
#
loop_
_entity_poly.entity_id
_entity_poly.type
_entity_poly.pdbx_seq_one_letter_code
_entity_poly.pdbx_strand_id
1 'polypeptide(L)'
;MESLGICFILSCTFIATQSTELVEWPFGTYTLVKPKAGCPTGWLEGWRHQDMEDRDNENGLAYDHHFYGSFGRNFQFYYCTRNPNEFSGRRYWPSGNYCILKHGLSCPTGFLTGSVYWDDEDSNNKNSYDGVLPSGDFGRNTRIDYCCREDGRYNTKVQLPTSQPFYLLRFTSPCQMVEGMYVREENVQFDDEDHNNKNNISGKVPMGANGGRNQRLLYCYYTPLGSK
;
A
#
# COMPACT_ATOMS: atom_id res chain seq x y z
N MET A 1 -17.30 45.23 -66.28
CA MET A 1 -17.91 44.79 -65.03
C MET A 1 -17.16 43.54 -64.57
N GLU A 2 -16.16 43.76 -63.71
CA GLU A 2 -15.38 42.64 -63.16
C GLU A 2 -15.96 42.24 -61.82
N SER A 3 -16.30 40.94 -61.72
CA SER A 3 -16.86 40.33 -60.51
C SER A 3 -15.74 39.80 -59.65
N LEU A 4 -15.42 40.46 -58.50
CA LEU A 4 -14.52 39.93 -57.50
C LEU A 4 -15.19 38.81 -56.69
N GLY A 5 -14.72 37.58 -56.88
CA GLY A 5 -15.10 36.45 -56.06
C GLY A 5 -14.28 36.45 -54.73
N ILE A 6 -14.94 36.62 -53.61
CA ILE A 6 -14.35 36.51 -52.24
C ILE A 6 -14.37 35.03 -51.86
N CYS A 7 -13.18 34.44 -51.78
CA CYS A 7 -12.98 33.08 -51.30
C CYS A 7 -12.85 33.11 -49.75
N PHE A 8 -13.88 32.61 -49.05
CA PHE A 8 -13.81 32.37 -47.59
C PHE A 8 -13.07 31.08 -47.28
N ILE A 9 -11.85 31.19 -46.74
CA ILE A 9 -11.13 30.05 -46.19
C ILE A 9 -11.64 29.78 -44.79
N LEU A 10 -12.46 28.72 -44.62
CA LEU A 10 -12.80 28.16 -43.31
C LEU A 10 -11.55 27.45 -42.75
N SER A 11 -10.87 28.04 -41.79
CA SER A 11 -9.86 27.34 -41.00
C SER A 11 -10.52 26.44 -39.96
N CYS A 12 -10.58 25.15 -40.20
CA CYS A 12 -10.95 24.16 -39.20
C CYS A 12 -9.80 24.00 -38.18
N THR A 13 -9.94 24.59 -37.01
CA THR A 13 -9.05 24.30 -35.88
C THR A 13 -9.41 22.96 -35.29
N PHE A 14 -8.62 21.93 -35.55
CA PHE A 14 -8.72 20.66 -34.82
C PHE A 14 -8.24 20.86 -33.40
N ILE A 15 -9.15 20.90 -32.46
CA ILE A 15 -8.83 20.78 -31.03
C ILE A 15 -8.49 19.30 -30.79
N ALA A 16 -7.20 18.98 -30.74
CA ALA A 16 -6.75 17.67 -30.31
C ALA A 16 -7.07 17.53 -28.81
N THR A 17 -8.13 16.84 -28.49
CA THR A 17 -8.38 16.38 -27.12
C THR A 17 -7.32 15.34 -26.79
N GLN A 18 -6.29 15.72 -26.02
CA GLN A 18 -5.39 14.76 -25.39
C GLN A 18 -6.23 13.94 -24.41
N SER A 19 -6.56 12.71 -24.76
CA SER A 19 -7.03 11.74 -23.79
C SER A 19 -5.87 11.46 -22.84
N THR A 20 -5.96 11.93 -21.61
CA THR A 20 -5.04 11.50 -20.55
C THR A 20 -5.27 10.02 -20.33
N GLU A 21 -4.36 9.19 -20.81
CA GLU A 21 -4.40 7.75 -20.58
C GLU A 21 -4.37 7.51 -19.08
N LEU A 22 -5.43 6.89 -18.54
CA LEU A 22 -5.50 6.57 -17.12
C LEU A 22 -4.38 5.59 -16.77
N VAL A 23 -3.55 5.97 -15.81
CA VAL A 23 -2.50 5.10 -15.31
C VAL A 23 -3.15 3.94 -14.56
N GLU A 24 -2.93 2.72 -15.02
CA GLU A 24 -3.44 1.50 -14.39
C GLU A 24 -2.49 0.97 -13.31
N TRP A 25 -3.03 0.16 -12.39
CA TRP A 25 -2.23 -0.54 -11.40
C TRP A 25 -1.24 -1.50 -12.05
N PRO A 26 0.03 -1.53 -11.59
CA PRO A 26 1.07 -2.36 -12.19
C PRO A 26 0.70 -3.85 -12.19
N PHE A 27 1.28 -4.57 -13.14
CA PHE A 27 1.09 -6.02 -13.28
C PHE A 27 1.61 -6.80 -12.07
N GLY A 28 0.99 -7.95 -11.80
CA GLY A 28 1.35 -8.89 -10.73
C GLY A 28 0.26 -9.06 -9.69
N THR A 29 0.47 -10.01 -8.80
CA THR A 29 -0.37 -10.25 -7.62
C THR A 29 0.29 -9.62 -6.40
N TYR A 30 -0.45 -8.80 -5.69
CA TYR A 30 0.01 -8.09 -4.49
C TYR A 30 -1.18 -7.54 -3.72
N THR A 31 -0.91 -7.14 -2.50
CA THR A 31 -1.90 -6.57 -1.60
C THR A 31 -1.46 -5.19 -1.13
N LEU A 32 -2.39 -4.29 -0.93
CA LEU A 32 -2.21 -2.99 -0.29
C LEU A 32 -3.07 -2.92 0.98
N VAL A 33 -2.65 -2.11 1.95
CA VAL A 33 -3.49 -1.81 3.10
C VAL A 33 -4.67 -0.95 2.65
N LYS A 34 -5.88 -1.28 3.13
CA LYS A 34 -7.10 -0.58 2.77
C LYS A 34 -7.17 0.79 3.44
N PRO A 35 -7.26 1.88 2.68
CA PRO A 35 -7.54 3.20 3.23
C PRO A 35 -9.04 3.37 3.54
N LYS A 36 -9.41 4.37 4.33
CA LYS A 36 -10.82 4.75 4.58
C LYS A 36 -11.59 5.04 3.30
N ALA A 37 -10.90 5.45 2.24
CA ALA A 37 -11.49 5.68 0.91
C ALA A 37 -11.94 4.41 0.19
N GLY A 38 -11.56 3.22 0.67
CA GLY A 38 -11.91 1.92 0.08
C GLY A 38 -10.83 1.35 -0.84
N CYS A 39 -11.13 0.18 -1.40
CA CYS A 39 -10.27 -0.51 -2.35
C CYS A 39 -10.51 -0.03 -3.79
N PRO A 40 -9.52 -0.15 -4.69
CA PRO A 40 -9.75 -0.01 -6.11
C PRO A 40 -10.87 -0.95 -6.60
N THR A 41 -11.67 -0.48 -7.55
CA THR A 41 -12.76 -1.28 -8.12
C THR A 41 -12.24 -2.63 -8.64
N GLY A 42 -12.96 -3.71 -8.34
CA GLY A 42 -12.61 -5.07 -8.75
C GLY A 42 -11.53 -5.76 -7.92
N TRP A 43 -10.95 -5.07 -6.95
CA TRP A 43 -9.99 -5.72 -6.04
C TRP A 43 -10.70 -6.54 -4.97
N LEU A 44 -10.06 -7.63 -4.55
CA LEU A 44 -10.56 -8.51 -3.51
C LEU A 44 -10.22 -7.96 -2.14
N GLU A 45 -11.13 -8.14 -1.18
CA GLU A 45 -10.95 -7.66 0.18
C GLU A 45 -10.71 -8.81 1.16
N GLY A 46 -9.98 -8.52 2.22
CA GLY A 46 -9.80 -9.38 3.38
C GLY A 46 -9.46 -8.57 4.61
N TRP A 47 -9.52 -9.20 5.75
CA TRP A 47 -9.18 -8.56 7.03
C TRP A 47 -8.50 -9.54 7.98
N ARG A 48 -7.70 -9.01 8.86
CA ARG A 48 -7.16 -9.72 10.03
C ARG A 48 -7.43 -8.94 11.31
N HIS A 49 -7.74 -9.67 12.36
CA HIS A 49 -7.69 -9.19 13.72
C HIS A 49 -6.43 -9.75 14.38
N GLN A 50 -5.61 -8.88 14.94
CA GLN A 50 -4.39 -9.22 15.66
C GLN A 50 -4.60 -8.87 17.14
N ASP A 51 -4.51 -9.88 17.97
CA ASP A 51 -4.60 -9.77 19.42
C ASP A 51 -3.23 -9.36 19.95
N MET A 52 -3.19 -8.17 20.52
CA MET A 52 -1.97 -7.53 20.99
C MET A 52 -1.83 -7.71 22.50
N GLU A 53 -0.72 -7.30 23.10
CA GLU A 53 -0.46 -7.41 24.54
C GLU A 53 -1.65 -6.95 25.39
N ASP A 54 -2.09 -7.81 26.32
CA ASP A 54 -3.24 -7.56 27.20
C ASP A 54 -2.93 -6.61 28.35
N ARG A 55 -1.68 -6.52 28.77
CA ARG A 55 -1.24 -5.68 29.88
C ARG A 55 -0.31 -4.59 29.40
N ASP A 56 -0.42 -3.41 30.01
CA ASP A 56 0.44 -2.26 29.75
C ASP A 56 0.56 -1.89 28.26
N ASN A 57 -0.52 -2.16 27.49
CA ASN A 57 -0.58 -2.02 26.05
C ASN A 57 -0.21 -0.62 25.56
N GLU A 58 0.84 -0.53 24.74
CA GLU A 58 1.40 0.68 24.14
C GLU A 58 1.12 0.79 22.63
N ASN A 59 0.11 0.13 22.13
CA ASN A 59 -0.30 0.28 20.74
C ASN A 59 -0.47 1.73 20.35
N GLY A 60 0.00 2.09 19.16
CA GLY A 60 -0.05 3.46 18.70
C GLY A 60 -0.29 3.59 17.21
N LEU A 61 -1.01 4.64 16.83
CA LEU A 61 -1.21 5.06 15.44
C LEU A 61 -1.02 6.56 15.30
N ALA A 62 -0.70 7.00 14.08
CA ALA A 62 -0.77 8.42 13.74
C ALA A 62 -2.17 8.95 14.06
N TYR A 63 -2.25 10.11 14.73
CA TYR A 63 -3.50 10.67 15.30
C TYR A 63 -4.66 10.77 14.29
N ASP A 64 -4.39 11.22 13.09
CA ASP A 64 -5.38 11.40 12.02
C ASP A 64 -5.10 10.44 10.86
N HIS A 65 -4.80 9.18 11.19
CA HIS A 65 -4.57 8.12 10.22
C HIS A 65 -5.76 7.86 9.31
N HIS A 66 -5.47 7.29 8.14
CA HIS A 66 -6.49 6.97 7.13
C HIS A 66 -6.68 5.46 6.92
N PHE A 67 -6.14 4.62 7.79
CA PHE A 67 -6.38 3.17 7.75
C PHE A 67 -7.86 2.87 7.96
N TYR A 68 -8.41 2.01 7.10
CA TYR A 68 -9.72 1.42 7.33
C TYR A 68 -9.58 0.24 8.29
N GLY A 69 -10.36 0.24 9.37
CA GLY A 69 -10.31 -0.81 10.38
C GLY A 69 -10.73 -0.35 11.75
N SER A 70 -10.43 -1.18 12.75
CA SER A 70 -10.62 -0.91 14.16
C SER A 70 -9.28 -0.97 14.88
N PHE A 71 -8.97 0.08 15.63
CA PHE A 71 -7.66 0.27 16.24
C PHE A 71 -7.83 0.71 17.69
N GLY A 72 -7.37 -0.09 18.59
CA GLY A 72 -7.44 0.14 20.03
C GLY A 72 -6.44 -0.75 20.71
N ARG A 73 -6.88 -1.50 21.72
CA ARG A 73 -6.04 -2.52 22.37
C ARG A 73 -5.58 -3.58 21.37
N ASN A 74 -6.47 -4.01 20.48
CA ASN A 74 -6.20 -4.94 19.40
C ASN A 74 -6.37 -4.22 18.04
N PHE A 75 -5.77 -4.76 17.00
CA PHE A 75 -5.85 -4.17 15.68
C PHE A 75 -6.64 -5.04 14.71
N GLN A 76 -7.57 -4.43 13.99
CA GLN A 76 -8.24 -5.06 12.86
C GLN A 76 -7.92 -4.27 11.59
N PHE A 77 -7.01 -4.81 10.79
CA PHE A 77 -6.63 -4.25 9.49
C PHE A 77 -7.44 -4.88 8.36
N TYR A 78 -7.72 -4.06 7.36
CA TYR A 78 -8.30 -4.49 6.09
C TYR A 78 -7.32 -4.31 4.95
N TYR A 79 -7.50 -5.11 3.93
CA TYR A 79 -6.60 -5.22 2.80
C TYR A 79 -7.34 -5.19 1.49
N CYS A 80 -6.66 -4.66 0.46
CA CYS A 80 -7.08 -4.66 -0.92
C CYS A 80 -6.09 -5.51 -1.71
N THR A 81 -6.52 -6.65 -2.25
CA THR A 81 -5.68 -7.54 -3.04
C THR A 81 -6.06 -7.44 -4.50
N ARG A 82 -5.07 -7.16 -5.36
CA ARG A 82 -5.29 -7.08 -6.79
C ARG A 82 -5.77 -8.43 -7.31
N ASN A 83 -6.96 -8.43 -7.94
CA ASN A 83 -7.53 -9.63 -8.52
C ASN A 83 -6.71 -10.09 -9.73
N PRO A 84 -6.09 -11.28 -9.71
CA PRO A 84 -5.26 -11.74 -10.81
C PRO A 84 -6.07 -12.03 -12.10
N ASN A 85 -7.38 -12.17 -12.00
CA ASN A 85 -8.27 -12.44 -13.15
C ASN A 85 -8.73 -11.17 -13.86
N GLU A 86 -8.55 -10.00 -13.28
CA GLU A 86 -8.84 -8.70 -13.86
C GLU A 86 -7.57 -8.08 -14.45
N PHE A 87 -7.11 -8.61 -15.56
CA PHE A 87 -5.93 -8.10 -16.23
C PHE A 87 -6.29 -7.02 -17.23
N SER A 88 -6.16 -5.81 -16.76
CA SER A 88 -5.93 -4.70 -17.65
C SER A 88 -4.54 -4.18 -17.49
N GLY A 89 -3.65 -3.86 -17.63
CA GLY A 89 -2.37 -3.25 -17.32
C GLY A 89 -1.16 -4.13 -17.62
N ARG A 90 -0.32 -3.65 -18.51
CA ARG A 90 0.95 -4.29 -18.85
C ARG A 90 2.14 -3.56 -18.22
N ARG A 91 1.90 -2.61 -17.35
CA ARG A 91 2.97 -1.81 -16.73
C ARG A 91 3.59 -2.57 -15.57
N TYR A 92 4.91 -2.58 -15.51
CA TYR A 92 5.64 -3.05 -14.34
C TYR A 92 5.62 -1.99 -13.23
N TRP A 93 5.82 -2.42 -12.00
CA TRP A 93 6.04 -1.52 -10.90
C TRP A 93 7.25 -0.61 -11.20
N PRO A 94 7.14 0.72 -11.04
CA PRO A 94 8.25 1.62 -11.31
C PRO A 94 9.38 1.46 -10.30
N SER A 95 10.62 1.62 -10.74
CA SER A 95 11.79 1.66 -9.84
C SER A 95 11.64 2.75 -8.78
N GLY A 96 12.01 2.45 -7.54
CA GLY A 96 11.78 3.36 -6.43
C GLY A 96 12.34 2.83 -5.11
N ASN A 97 11.87 3.43 -4.00
CA ASN A 97 12.23 3.06 -2.64
C ASN A 97 10.97 2.91 -1.78
N TYR A 98 10.33 1.75 -1.86
CA TYR A 98 9.06 1.46 -1.17
C TYR A 98 8.79 -0.03 -1.08
N CYS A 99 7.81 -0.40 -0.23
CA CYS A 99 7.32 -1.77 -0.12
C CYS A 99 5.81 -1.85 -0.38
N ILE A 100 5.38 -3.04 -0.77
CA ILE A 100 4.00 -3.51 -0.84
C ILE A 100 3.88 -4.82 -0.08
N LEU A 101 2.67 -5.25 0.22
CA LEU A 101 2.41 -6.56 0.80
C LEU A 101 2.45 -7.62 -0.31
N LYS A 102 3.13 -8.72 -0.04
CA LYS A 102 3.20 -9.85 -0.97
C LYS A 102 1.86 -10.57 -1.03
N HIS A 103 1.45 -10.99 -2.21
CA HIS A 103 0.37 -11.97 -2.39
C HIS A 103 0.77 -12.98 -3.45
N GLY A 104 0.59 -14.27 -3.14
CA GLY A 104 1.01 -15.37 -4.02
C GLY A 104 2.48 -15.80 -3.81
N LEU A 105 3.02 -16.55 -4.76
CA LEU A 105 4.30 -17.26 -4.61
C LEU A 105 5.53 -16.34 -4.66
N SER A 106 5.47 -15.27 -5.46
CA SER A 106 6.62 -14.40 -5.69
C SER A 106 6.23 -12.92 -5.67
N CYS A 107 7.20 -12.08 -5.35
CA CYS A 107 7.07 -10.64 -5.53
C CYS A 107 7.02 -10.26 -7.01
N PRO A 108 6.35 -9.16 -7.38
CA PRO A 108 6.47 -8.59 -8.71
C PRO A 108 7.93 -8.31 -9.09
N THR A 109 8.22 -8.29 -10.38
CA THR A 109 9.57 -8.01 -10.91
C THR A 109 10.16 -6.72 -10.33
N GLY A 110 11.41 -6.78 -9.89
CA GLY A 110 12.16 -5.66 -9.30
C GLY A 110 12.03 -5.54 -7.78
N PHE A 111 11.19 -6.33 -7.14
CA PHE A 111 11.10 -6.39 -5.68
C PHE A 111 11.88 -7.55 -5.09
N LEU A 112 12.36 -7.36 -3.88
CA LEU A 112 12.97 -8.36 -3.03
C LEU A 112 12.00 -8.75 -1.92
N THR A 113 11.97 -10.04 -1.59
CA THR A 113 11.06 -10.58 -0.56
C THR A 113 11.63 -10.37 0.85
N GLY A 114 10.75 -10.12 1.79
CA GLY A 114 11.03 -10.18 3.22
C GLY A 114 9.79 -10.55 4.00
N SER A 115 9.94 -10.75 5.30
CA SER A 115 8.82 -11.03 6.20
C SER A 115 9.05 -10.43 7.57
N VAL A 116 7.96 -10.07 8.22
CA VAL A 116 7.92 -9.66 9.62
C VAL A 116 7.05 -10.67 10.35
N TYR A 117 7.53 -11.13 11.48
CA TYR A 117 6.83 -12.03 12.40
C TYR A 117 6.61 -11.31 13.71
N TRP A 118 5.38 -11.31 14.18
CA TRP A 118 4.96 -10.84 15.49
C TRP A 118 4.57 -12.02 16.36
N ASP A 119 5.10 -12.05 17.55
CA ASP A 119 4.68 -12.95 18.63
C ASP A 119 3.51 -12.27 19.34
N ASP A 120 2.30 -12.65 18.92
CA ASP A 120 1.07 -12.02 19.39
C ASP A 120 0.71 -12.56 20.80
N GLU A 121 -0.32 -11.99 21.47
CA GLU A 121 -0.75 -12.36 22.82
C GLU A 121 -0.83 -13.89 23.02
N ASP A 122 -0.16 -14.38 24.05
CA ASP A 122 -0.09 -15.80 24.38
C ASP A 122 -1.31 -16.33 25.11
N SER A 123 -2.01 -15.46 25.87
CA SER A 123 -3.12 -15.84 26.75
C SER A 123 -4.48 -15.56 26.11
N ASN A 124 -5.29 -16.61 25.89
CA ASN A 124 -6.62 -16.46 25.26
C ASN A 124 -6.60 -15.73 23.91
N ASN A 125 -5.58 -15.95 23.13
CA ASN A 125 -5.39 -15.33 21.84
C ASN A 125 -6.65 -15.39 20.95
N LYS A 126 -7.05 -14.22 20.42
CA LYS A 126 -8.25 -14.01 19.60
C LYS A 126 -7.92 -13.65 18.16
N ASN A 127 -6.72 -13.95 17.70
CA ASN A 127 -6.37 -13.75 16.29
C ASN A 127 -7.43 -14.40 15.39
N SER A 128 -7.85 -13.65 14.40
CA SER A 128 -8.85 -14.14 13.43
C SER A 128 -8.71 -13.38 12.11
N TYR A 129 -9.20 -13.98 11.05
CA TYR A 129 -9.10 -13.39 9.72
C TYR A 129 -10.15 -13.98 8.78
N ASP A 130 -10.40 -13.25 7.69
CA ASP A 130 -11.27 -13.70 6.60
C ASP A 130 -10.96 -12.97 5.29
N GLY A 131 -11.46 -13.52 4.18
CA GLY A 131 -11.28 -12.96 2.85
C GLY A 131 -9.88 -13.15 2.28
N VAL A 132 -9.46 -12.26 1.38
CA VAL A 132 -8.19 -12.38 0.66
C VAL A 132 -7.11 -11.54 1.34
N LEU A 133 -6.13 -12.20 1.91
CA LEU A 133 -5.06 -11.61 2.70
C LEU A 133 -3.74 -11.53 1.93
N PRO A 134 -2.78 -10.70 2.36
CA PRO A 134 -1.39 -10.85 1.94
C PRO A 134 -0.86 -12.23 2.27
N SER A 135 0.21 -12.66 1.63
CA SER A 135 0.93 -13.88 2.00
C SER A 135 1.49 -13.76 3.41
N GLY A 136 1.39 -14.83 4.19
CA GLY A 136 1.82 -14.84 5.58
C GLY A 136 1.24 -16.00 6.36
N ASP A 137 1.22 -15.84 7.67
CA ASP A 137 0.56 -16.71 8.64
C ASP A 137 -0.26 -15.83 9.59
N PHE A 138 -1.50 -16.20 9.84
CA PHE A 138 -2.45 -15.41 10.62
C PHE A 138 -3.11 -16.28 11.72
N GLY A 139 -2.37 -17.29 12.19
CA GLY A 139 -2.80 -18.17 13.27
C GLY A 139 -2.63 -17.55 14.64
N ARG A 140 -2.02 -18.31 15.58
CA ARG A 140 -1.74 -17.82 16.94
C ARG A 140 -0.85 -16.58 16.94
N ASN A 141 0.15 -16.56 16.05
CA ASN A 141 1.05 -15.45 15.82
C ASN A 141 0.86 -14.92 14.40
N THR A 142 1.28 -13.71 14.16
CA THR A 142 1.14 -13.06 12.86
C THR A 142 2.48 -13.04 12.12
N ARG A 143 2.48 -13.52 10.87
CA ARG A 143 3.57 -13.27 9.92
C ARG A 143 3.00 -12.64 8.67
N ILE A 144 3.62 -11.59 8.18
CA ILE A 144 3.28 -10.96 6.90
C ILE A 144 4.50 -10.93 6.00
N ASP A 145 4.32 -11.35 4.75
CA ASP A 145 5.34 -11.28 3.74
C ASP A 145 5.24 -9.94 2.98
N TYR A 146 6.40 -9.37 2.67
CA TYR A 146 6.55 -8.09 1.99
C TYR A 146 7.35 -8.23 0.71
N CYS A 147 7.10 -7.29 -0.19
CA CYS A 147 7.88 -7.06 -1.39
C CYS A 147 8.43 -5.63 -1.33
N CYS A 148 9.74 -5.47 -1.20
CA CYS A 148 10.40 -4.17 -1.09
C CYS A 148 11.38 -3.95 -2.24
N ARG A 149 11.54 -2.69 -2.66
CA ARG A 149 12.52 -2.31 -3.68
C ARG A 149 13.30 -1.07 -3.26
N GLU A 150 14.54 -1.00 -3.74
CA GLU A 150 15.49 0.08 -3.44
C GLU A 150 16.30 0.50 -4.68
N ASP A 151 15.74 0.28 -5.85
CA ASP A 151 16.39 0.48 -7.15
C ASP A 151 16.09 1.85 -7.78
N GLY A 152 15.54 2.77 -6.99
CA GLY A 152 15.27 4.13 -7.38
C GLY A 152 15.37 5.11 -6.20
N ARG A 153 15.30 6.41 -6.52
CA ARG A 153 15.34 7.46 -5.50
C ARG A 153 13.92 7.85 -5.08
N TYR A 154 13.67 8.01 -3.78
CA TYR A 154 12.37 8.39 -3.25
C TYR A 154 11.82 9.71 -3.82
N ASN A 155 12.70 10.66 -4.18
CA ASN A 155 12.35 11.98 -4.72
C ASN A 155 12.20 11.99 -6.25
N THR A 156 12.46 10.89 -6.94
CA THR A 156 12.09 10.72 -8.35
C THR A 156 10.64 10.27 -8.39
N LYS A 157 9.76 11.14 -8.90
CA LYS A 157 8.34 10.82 -8.98
C LYS A 157 8.07 9.59 -9.83
N VAL A 158 7.32 8.64 -9.29
CA VAL A 158 6.87 7.44 -10.00
C VAL A 158 5.43 7.58 -10.45
N GLN A 159 5.05 6.88 -11.52
CA GLN A 159 3.69 6.87 -12.04
C GLN A 159 2.91 5.69 -11.48
N LEU A 160 1.88 5.97 -10.70
CA LEU A 160 0.88 5.04 -10.19
C LEU A 160 -0.52 5.64 -10.39
N PRO A 161 -1.61 4.86 -10.28
CA PRO A 161 -2.96 5.39 -10.36
C PRO A 161 -3.21 6.52 -9.35
N THR A 162 -3.85 7.58 -9.82
CA THR A 162 -4.11 8.79 -9.00
C THR A 162 -5.61 9.06 -8.81
N SER A 163 -6.47 8.12 -9.17
CA SER A 163 -7.92 8.30 -9.09
C SER A 163 -8.48 8.23 -7.66
N GLN A 164 -7.74 7.61 -6.75
CA GLN A 164 -8.16 7.42 -5.36
C GLN A 164 -6.95 7.28 -4.42
N PRO A 165 -7.13 7.49 -3.11
CA PRO A 165 -6.09 7.29 -2.12
C PRO A 165 -5.64 5.83 -2.01
N PHE A 166 -4.37 5.63 -1.63
CA PHE A 166 -3.80 4.31 -1.36
C PHE A 166 -2.61 4.39 -0.40
N TYR A 167 -2.15 3.23 0.08
CA TYR A 167 -0.95 3.09 0.89
C TYR A 167 0.16 2.35 0.15
N LEU A 168 1.39 2.84 0.31
CA LEU A 168 2.61 2.03 0.21
C LEU A 168 3.27 1.99 1.59
N LEU A 169 4.23 1.09 1.79
CA LEU A 169 5.06 1.13 2.99
C LEU A 169 6.39 1.80 2.66
N ARG A 170 6.88 2.57 3.62
CA ARG A 170 8.21 3.18 3.54
C ARG A 170 9.28 2.08 3.63
N PHE A 171 10.34 2.18 2.83
CA PHE A 171 11.46 1.25 2.93
C PHE A 171 12.63 1.89 3.68
N THR A 172 13.63 2.47 3.03
CA THR A 172 14.81 3.03 3.70
C THR A 172 14.88 4.55 3.70
N SER A 173 14.18 5.19 2.79
CA SER A 173 14.14 6.64 2.58
C SER A 173 12.80 7.22 3.05
N PRO A 174 12.61 8.53 3.04
CA PRO A 174 11.27 9.12 3.11
C PRO A 174 10.32 8.50 2.09
N CYS A 175 9.03 8.71 2.26
CA CYS A 175 8.00 8.17 1.36
C CYS A 175 8.32 8.46 -0.11
N GLN A 176 8.18 7.45 -0.97
CA GLN A 176 8.36 7.58 -2.41
C GLN A 176 7.40 8.63 -2.97
N MET A 177 7.90 9.59 -3.73
CA MET A 177 7.04 10.56 -4.41
C MET A 177 6.29 9.91 -5.58
N VAL A 178 5.00 10.18 -5.69
CA VAL A 178 4.13 9.73 -6.79
C VAL A 178 3.64 10.94 -7.57
N GLU A 179 3.71 10.87 -8.91
CA GLU A 179 3.24 11.94 -9.78
C GLU A 179 1.73 12.19 -9.58
N GLY A 180 1.33 13.44 -9.40
CA GLY A 180 -0.07 13.81 -9.20
C GLY A 180 -0.65 13.48 -7.81
N MET A 181 0.17 13.07 -6.84
CA MET A 181 -0.27 12.73 -5.49
C MET A 181 0.44 13.59 -4.44
N TYR A 182 -0.29 13.91 -3.39
CA TYR A 182 0.26 14.34 -2.12
C TYR A 182 0.56 13.09 -1.28
N VAL A 183 1.67 13.07 -0.55
CA VAL A 183 2.03 11.96 0.33
C VAL A 183 2.21 12.43 1.76
N ARG A 184 1.68 11.65 2.69
CA ARG A 184 1.83 11.83 4.13
C ARG A 184 2.32 10.54 4.76
N GLU A 185 3.29 10.65 5.66
CA GLU A 185 3.73 9.52 6.48
C GLU A 185 2.76 9.27 7.62
N GLU A 186 2.38 8.03 7.79
CA GLU A 186 1.61 7.52 8.92
C GLU A 186 2.36 6.33 9.53
N ASN A 187 2.10 6.04 10.80
CA ASN A 187 2.78 4.94 11.49
C ASN A 187 1.81 4.12 12.32
N VAL A 188 2.20 2.88 12.54
CA VAL A 188 1.53 1.95 13.45
C VAL A 188 2.58 1.32 14.34
N GLN A 189 2.43 1.46 15.64
CA GLN A 189 3.19 0.76 16.65
C GLN A 189 2.37 -0.45 17.10
N PHE A 190 2.98 -1.62 17.00
CA PHE A 190 2.41 -2.89 17.41
C PHE A 190 3.04 -3.25 18.75
N ASP A 191 2.22 -3.31 19.78
CA ASP A 191 2.62 -3.77 21.10
C ASP A 191 2.28 -5.25 21.22
N ASP A 192 3.26 -6.07 20.96
CA ASP A 192 3.17 -7.52 20.93
C ASP A 192 3.66 -8.14 22.26
N GLU A 193 3.70 -9.47 22.38
CA GLU A 193 4.05 -10.19 23.61
C GLU A 193 5.37 -9.72 24.22
N ASP A 194 5.32 -9.27 25.46
CA ASP A 194 6.48 -8.76 26.23
C ASP A 194 7.37 -9.86 26.80
N HIS A 195 6.80 -11.01 27.12
CA HIS A 195 7.49 -12.12 27.76
C HIS A 195 7.93 -13.18 26.77
N ASN A 196 9.22 -13.48 26.74
CA ASN A 196 9.79 -14.47 25.80
C ASN A 196 9.51 -14.16 24.34
N ASN A 197 9.38 -12.89 24.00
CA ASN A 197 9.06 -12.41 22.67
C ASN A 197 9.96 -13.06 21.60
N LYS A 198 9.34 -13.60 20.56
CA LYS A 198 9.97 -14.29 19.42
C LYS A 198 9.85 -13.53 18.12
N ASN A 199 9.57 -12.25 18.20
CA ASN A 199 9.54 -11.40 17.00
C ASN A 199 10.77 -11.61 16.13
N ASN A 200 10.55 -11.60 14.85
CA ASN A 200 11.63 -11.83 13.89
C ASN A 200 11.38 -11.11 12.56
N ILE A 201 12.45 -10.83 11.85
CA ILE A 201 12.41 -10.33 10.48
C ILE A 201 13.29 -11.17 9.57
N SER A 202 12.94 -11.28 8.32
CA SER A 202 13.74 -11.94 7.29
C SER A 202 13.69 -11.16 5.98
N GLY A 203 14.83 -11.10 5.29
CA GLY A 203 14.93 -10.46 3.98
C GLY A 203 14.71 -8.93 4.03
N LYS A 204 14.06 -8.39 3.00
CA LYS A 204 13.80 -6.95 2.87
C LYS A 204 12.42 -6.61 3.44
N VAL A 205 12.40 -5.78 4.48
CA VAL A 205 11.19 -5.44 5.23
C VAL A 205 10.97 -3.92 5.27
N PRO A 206 9.73 -3.46 5.51
CA PRO A 206 9.44 -2.04 5.66
C PRO A 206 10.23 -1.37 6.79
N MET A 207 10.42 -0.08 6.67
CA MET A 207 11.03 0.76 7.69
C MET A 207 10.29 0.64 9.02
N GLY A 208 11.06 0.45 10.10
CA GLY A 208 10.56 0.29 11.46
C GLY A 208 10.36 -1.17 11.88
N ALA A 209 10.32 -2.13 10.95
CA ALA A 209 10.43 -3.53 11.28
C ALA A 209 11.88 -3.85 11.69
N ASN A 210 12.08 -4.32 12.90
CA ASN A 210 13.40 -4.57 13.47
C ASN A 210 13.54 -5.93 14.16
N GLY A 211 12.45 -6.72 14.22
CA GLY A 211 12.42 -8.01 14.90
C GLY A 211 12.48 -7.94 16.44
N GLY A 212 12.43 -6.74 17.01
CA GLY A 212 12.32 -6.51 18.45
C GLY A 212 10.88 -6.32 18.88
N ARG A 213 10.65 -6.11 20.18
CA ARG A 213 9.34 -5.78 20.73
C ARG A 213 8.85 -4.40 20.24
N ASN A 214 7.56 -4.21 20.22
CA ASN A 214 6.90 -2.93 19.97
C ASN A 214 7.33 -2.30 18.63
N GLN A 215 7.29 -3.10 17.57
CA GLN A 215 7.71 -2.68 16.23
C GLN A 215 6.82 -1.55 15.69
N ARG A 216 7.42 -0.51 15.13
CA ARG A 216 6.71 0.64 14.58
C ARG A 216 6.88 0.75 13.08
N LEU A 217 5.92 0.25 12.31
CA LEU A 217 5.96 0.33 10.86
C LEU A 217 5.56 1.70 10.33
N LEU A 218 6.25 2.15 9.29
CA LEU A 218 6.00 3.43 8.62
C LEU A 218 5.29 3.20 7.28
N TYR A 219 4.16 3.90 7.11
CA TYR A 219 3.30 3.85 5.94
C TYR A 219 3.29 5.19 5.23
N CYS A 220 3.11 5.15 3.92
CA CYS A 220 2.99 6.31 3.06
C CYS A 220 1.55 6.35 2.53
N TYR A 221 0.77 7.29 3.00
CA TYR A 221 -0.60 7.53 2.54
C TYR A 221 -0.58 8.54 1.41
N TYR A 222 -1.15 8.17 0.27
CA TYR A 222 -1.22 9.00 -0.92
C TYR A 222 -2.64 9.46 -1.18
N THR A 223 -2.80 10.76 -1.49
CA THR A 223 -4.07 11.36 -1.90
C THR A 223 -3.90 12.12 -3.21
N PRO A 224 -4.90 12.11 -4.11
CA PRO A 224 -4.88 12.89 -5.34
C PRO A 224 -4.66 14.37 -5.06
N LEU A 225 -3.81 15.04 -5.86
CA LEU A 225 -3.69 16.50 -5.81
C LEU A 225 -5.03 17.12 -6.22
N GLY A 226 -5.59 18.01 -5.38
CA GLY A 226 -6.88 18.67 -5.64
C GLY A 226 -8.09 17.98 -5.03
N SER A 227 -7.97 16.83 -4.36
CA SER A 227 -9.00 16.32 -3.46
C SER A 227 -9.03 17.19 -2.20
N LYS A 228 -10.15 17.90 -2.00
CA LYS A 228 -10.44 18.66 -0.77
C LYS A 228 -11.25 17.80 0.18
#